data_0a2aa1904aff1f8b2fb90ad5d7aefa72
#
_entry.id   0a2aa1904aff1f8b2fb90ad5d7aefa72
#
_cell.length_a   1.000
_cell.length_b   1.000
_cell.length_c   1.000
_cell.angle_alpha   90.00
_cell.angle_beta   90.00
_cell.angle_gamma   90.00
#
_symmetry.space_group_name_H-M   'P 1'
#
loop_
_entity.id
_entity.type
_entity.pdbx_description
1 polymer ?
#
loop_
_entity_poly.entity_id
_entity_poly.type
_entity_poly.pdbx_seq_one_letter_code
_entity_poly.pdbx_strand_id
1 'polypeptide(L)'
;VRIGIVCPYSFDEPGGVQAHILDLARVLLEAGHHVRVLGPAGKDAELPDFVVRGGRSLPIRYNGSVARLSFGPHVHARVRDFLTEGRFDVLHIHEPNSPSFSMVALWMATGPIVATYHASSSGSLVLRFFRPVLRPMLEKIRGGIAVSEMARRWQVEQLGGDPVLIPNGVDTSVYAAARVPEAEKTGPVEIVFLGRLDESRKGLDILLRALTRIDREVRVTVMGGGRPRQIAGVDFVGRVSDEDKAAILGRADIYVAPNTGGESFGIVLVEAMAAGCAVVASDLEAFAAVCDAGSEEPAGLLFRTGSDADLAAQLTCLIDDREARLRLVDAGARRARTYDWTSVARDVLTVYETVVDGSMVSAR
;
A
#
# COMPACT_ATOMS: atom_id res chain seq x y z
N VAL A 1 -18.29 -11.70 13.70
CA VAL A 1 -18.02 -12.43 12.46
C VAL A 1 -16.70 -13.16 12.60
N ARG A 2 -16.64 -14.42 12.13
CA ARG A 2 -15.41 -15.24 12.08
C ARG A 2 -14.82 -15.13 10.67
N ILE A 3 -13.63 -14.57 10.57
CA ILE A 3 -12.98 -14.19 9.30
C ILE A 3 -11.73 -15.04 9.12
N GLY A 4 -11.65 -15.76 8.01
CA GLY A 4 -10.42 -16.42 7.56
C GLY A 4 -9.77 -15.57 6.47
N ILE A 5 -8.48 -15.24 6.62
CA ILE A 5 -7.72 -14.50 5.62
C ILE A 5 -6.62 -15.39 5.07
N VAL A 6 -6.42 -15.39 3.75
CA VAL A 6 -5.38 -16.18 3.09
C VAL A 6 -4.39 -15.27 2.37
N CYS A 7 -3.10 -15.43 2.74
CA CYS A 7 -1.97 -14.73 2.15
C CYS A 7 -1.21 -15.67 1.19
N PRO A 8 -0.92 -15.26 -0.05
CA PRO A 8 -0.13 -16.09 -0.98
C PRO A 8 1.37 -16.06 -0.70
N TYR A 9 1.85 -14.96 -0.11
CA TYR A 9 3.27 -14.67 0.05
C TYR A 9 3.78 -15.00 1.46
N SER A 10 5.09 -15.35 1.54
CA SER A 10 5.70 -15.72 2.81
C SER A 10 5.85 -14.55 3.76
N PHE A 11 5.49 -14.78 5.01
CA PHE A 11 5.74 -13.85 6.12
C PHE A 11 7.20 -13.84 6.61
N ASP A 12 8.06 -14.71 6.08
CA ASP A 12 9.50 -14.71 6.41
C ASP A 12 10.23 -13.47 5.87
N GLU A 13 9.64 -12.79 4.90
CA GLU A 13 10.18 -11.56 4.32
C GLU A 13 9.10 -10.46 4.29
N PRO A 14 9.47 -9.22 4.61
CA PRO A 14 8.52 -8.11 4.60
C PRO A 14 8.05 -7.81 3.17
N GLY A 15 6.77 -7.55 3.01
CA GLY A 15 6.16 -7.16 1.74
C GLY A 15 4.86 -6.40 1.95
N GLY A 16 4.49 -5.56 0.98
CA GLY A 16 3.32 -4.70 1.09
C GLY A 16 2.00 -5.45 1.28
N VAL A 17 1.83 -6.60 0.61
CA VAL A 17 0.63 -7.43 0.76
C VAL A 17 0.56 -8.08 2.14
N GLN A 18 1.69 -8.60 2.63
CA GLN A 18 1.77 -9.21 3.96
C GLN A 18 1.49 -8.17 5.05
N ALA A 19 2.10 -7.00 4.97
CA ALA A 19 1.85 -5.90 5.91
C ALA A 19 0.37 -5.49 5.90
N HIS A 20 -0.20 -5.25 4.72
CA HIS A 20 -1.63 -4.93 4.59
C HIS A 20 -2.53 -5.99 5.23
N ILE A 21 -2.26 -7.29 5.02
CA ILE A 21 -3.04 -8.38 5.61
C ILE A 21 -2.93 -8.40 7.14
N LEU A 22 -1.73 -8.22 7.69
CA LEU A 22 -1.53 -8.21 9.14
C LEU A 22 -2.19 -7.00 9.79
N ASP A 23 -2.13 -5.84 9.17
CA ASP A 23 -2.74 -4.63 9.70
C ASP A 23 -4.27 -4.69 9.61
N LEU A 24 -4.83 -5.17 8.49
CA LEU A 24 -6.25 -5.43 8.37
C LEU A 24 -6.74 -6.41 9.44
N ALA A 25 -6.00 -7.50 9.67
CA ALA A 25 -6.36 -8.49 10.67
C ALA A 25 -6.37 -7.88 12.08
N ARG A 26 -5.39 -7.03 12.45
CA ARG A 26 -5.35 -6.34 13.75
C ARG A 26 -6.57 -5.43 13.92
N VAL A 27 -6.86 -4.59 12.94
CA VAL A 27 -8.00 -3.66 13.00
C VAL A 27 -9.33 -4.40 13.13
N LEU A 28 -9.50 -5.51 12.41
CA LEU A 28 -10.70 -6.34 12.52
C LEU A 28 -10.81 -7.04 13.89
N LEU A 29 -9.69 -7.48 14.49
CA LEU A 29 -9.65 -8.03 15.85
C LEU A 29 -10.01 -6.96 16.88
N GLU A 30 -9.47 -5.75 16.76
CA GLU A 30 -9.80 -4.61 17.62
C GLU A 30 -11.27 -4.19 17.51
N ALA A 31 -11.87 -4.37 16.33
CA ALA A 31 -13.30 -4.18 16.11
C ALA A 31 -14.17 -5.32 16.67
N GLY A 32 -13.59 -6.31 17.36
CA GLY A 32 -14.31 -7.39 18.04
C GLY A 32 -14.64 -8.60 17.14
N HIS A 33 -14.05 -8.72 15.98
CA HIS A 33 -14.19 -9.89 15.11
C HIS A 33 -13.19 -10.99 15.50
N HIS A 34 -13.48 -12.24 15.14
CA HIS A 34 -12.53 -13.34 15.22
C HIS A 34 -11.80 -13.49 13.90
N VAL A 35 -10.49 -13.26 13.90
CA VAL A 35 -9.68 -13.31 12.67
C VAL A 35 -8.58 -14.35 12.79
N ARG A 36 -8.40 -15.17 11.76
CA ARG A 36 -7.22 -16.01 11.57
C ARG A 36 -6.66 -15.81 10.17
N VAL A 37 -5.34 -15.78 10.07
CA VAL A 37 -4.62 -15.58 8.81
C VAL A 37 -3.82 -16.84 8.49
N LEU A 38 -3.91 -17.35 7.27
CA LEU A 38 -3.09 -18.46 6.78
C LEU A 38 -2.15 -17.97 5.67
N GLY A 39 -0.89 -18.30 5.76
CA GLY A 39 0.09 -18.04 4.71
C GLY A 39 1.41 -18.77 4.93
N PRO A 40 2.31 -18.80 3.93
CA PRO A 40 3.62 -19.40 4.09
C PRO A 40 4.41 -18.71 5.21
N ALA A 41 5.02 -19.50 6.08
CA ALA A 41 5.93 -19.00 7.11
C ALA A 41 6.80 -20.15 7.63
N GLY A 42 8.08 -19.88 7.84
CA GLY A 42 9.02 -20.80 8.49
C GLY A 42 8.76 -20.92 9.98
N LYS A 43 9.47 -21.83 10.63
CA LYS A 43 9.32 -22.09 12.07
C LYS A 43 9.85 -20.93 12.92
N ASP A 44 10.86 -20.22 12.42
CA ASP A 44 11.61 -19.20 13.13
C ASP A 44 11.02 -17.77 12.91
N ALA A 45 9.98 -17.63 12.08
CA ALA A 45 9.32 -16.34 11.86
C ALA A 45 8.60 -15.88 13.13
N GLU A 46 8.86 -14.66 13.56
CA GLU A 46 8.08 -14.01 14.63
C GLU A 46 6.76 -13.49 14.05
N LEU A 47 5.65 -14.10 14.44
CA LEU A 47 4.33 -13.81 13.90
C LEU A 47 3.31 -13.65 15.02
N PRO A 48 2.31 -12.77 14.85
CA PRO A 48 1.19 -12.66 15.75
C PRO A 48 0.42 -14.00 15.92
N ASP A 49 -0.19 -14.20 17.07
CA ASP A 49 -0.91 -15.44 17.43
C ASP A 49 -2.08 -15.78 16.49
N PHE A 50 -2.64 -14.79 15.82
CA PHE A 50 -3.70 -14.99 14.86
C PHE A 50 -3.21 -15.56 13.51
N VAL A 51 -1.89 -15.66 13.29
CA VAL A 51 -1.31 -16.20 12.05
C VAL A 51 -1.04 -17.70 12.18
N VAL A 52 -1.63 -18.46 11.29
CA VAL A 52 -1.41 -19.90 11.12
C VAL A 52 -0.27 -20.12 10.13
N ARG A 53 0.81 -20.73 10.59
CA ARG A 53 1.98 -21.02 9.76
C ARG A 53 1.69 -22.08 8.70
N GLY A 54 1.82 -21.72 7.44
CA GLY A 54 1.63 -22.64 6.31
C GLY A 54 2.84 -23.49 5.96
N GLY A 55 4.01 -23.20 6.54
CA GLY A 55 5.27 -23.90 6.27
C GLY A 55 6.19 -23.15 5.27
N ARG A 56 7.23 -23.84 4.80
CA ARG A 56 8.30 -23.27 3.98
C ARG A 56 7.81 -22.76 2.63
N SER A 57 8.48 -21.73 2.11
CA SER A 57 8.27 -21.13 0.80
C SER A 57 9.51 -21.22 -0.07
N LEU A 58 9.31 -21.16 -1.38
CA LEU A 58 10.36 -21.13 -2.39
C LEU A 58 10.40 -19.75 -3.07
N PRO A 59 11.57 -19.16 -3.31
CA PRO A 59 11.70 -17.89 -4.01
C PRO A 59 11.43 -18.09 -5.51
N ILE A 60 10.52 -17.29 -6.06
CA ILE A 60 10.20 -17.25 -7.50
C ILE A 60 10.38 -15.82 -7.99
N ARG A 61 11.17 -15.65 -9.05
CA ARG A 61 11.32 -14.35 -9.71
C ARG A 61 10.10 -14.05 -10.56
N TYR A 62 9.45 -12.93 -10.28
CA TYR A 62 8.28 -12.47 -11.00
C TYR A 62 8.32 -10.95 -11.17
N ASN A 63 8.24 -10.46 -12.41
CA ASN A 63 8.21 -9.02 -12.75
C ASN A 63 9.28 -8.15 -12.04
N GLY A 64 10.53 -8.63 -11.98
CA GLY A 64 11.64 -7.88 -11.39
C GLY A 64 11.71 -7.91 -9.85
N SER A 65 10.77 -8.60 -9.21
CA SER A 65 10.77 -8.88 -7.77
C SER A 65 10.89 -10.38 -7.48
N VAL A 66 11.15 -10.74 -6.24
CA VAL A 66 11.14 -12.13 -5.77
C VAL A 66 9.92 -12.34 -4.89
N ALA A 67 8.98 -13.18 -5.36
CA ALA A 67 7.87 -13.66 -4.57
C ALA A 67 8.22 -15.01 -3.94
N ARG A 68 7.94 -15.17 -2.65
CA ARG A 68 8.13 -16.47 -1.98
C ARG A 68 6.78 -17.17 -1.85
N LEU A 69 6.61 -18.25 -2.58
CA LEU A 69 5.38 -19.03 -2.71
C LEU A 69 5.57 -20.45 -2.15
N SER A 70 4.47 -21.11 -1.82
CA SER A 70 4.47 -22.51 -1.36
C SER A 70 3.65 -23.40 -2.27
N PHE A 71 4.14 -24.59 -2.50
CA PHE A 71 3.53 -25.59 -3.39
C PHE A 71 3.56 -26.97 -2.76
N GLY A 72 2.70 -27.85 -3.28
CA GLY A 72 2.71 -29.25 -2.96
C GLY A 72 1.58 -29.71 -2.02
N PRO A 73 1.55 -31.02 -1.68
CA PRO A 73 0.44 -31.63 -0.93
C PRO A 73 0.25 -31.02 0.48
N HIS A 74 1.32 -30.53 1.09
CA HIS A 74 1.23 -29.90 2.42
C HIS A 74 0.39 -28.62 2.42
N VAL A 75 0.38 -27.86 1.30
CA VAL A 75 -0.45 -26.67 1.15
C VAL A 75 -1.93 -27.05 1.20
N HIS A 76 -2.30 -28.12 0.48
CA HIS A 76 -3.67 -28.63 0.48
C HIS A 76 -4.12 -29.08 1.87
N ALA A 77 -3.26 -29.81 2.59
CA ALA A 77 -3.56 -30.25 3.95
C ALA A 77 -3.76 -29.04 4.89
N ARG A 78 -2.85 -28.07 4.85
CA ARG A 78 -2.94 -26.87 5.69
C ARG A 78 -4.18 -26.02 5.38
N VAL A 79 -4.51 -25.86 4.11
CA VAL A 79 -5.73 -25.14 3.71
C VAL A 79 -6.97 -25.88 4.21
N ARG A 80 -7.03 -27.21 4.05
CA ARG A 80 -8.15 -28.01 4.55
C ARG A 80 -8.33 -27.87 6.05
N ASP A 81 -7.26 -28.05 6.83
CA ASP A 81 -7.29 -27.90 8.28
C ASP A 81 -7.78 -26.51 8.68
N PHE A 82 -7.24 -25.47 8.04
CA PHE A 82 -7.62 -24.08 8.29
C PHE A 82 -9.11 -23.81 8.05
N LEU A 83 -9.64 -24.29 6.92
CA LEU A 83 -11.06 -24.11 6.57
C LEU A 83 -11.97 -24.90 7.51
N THR A 84 -11.58 -26.14 7.88
CA THR A 84 -12.38 -27.02 8.72
C THR A 84 -12.41 -26.55 10.17
N GLU A 85 -11.27 -26.21 10.74
CA GLU A 85 -11.14 -25.78 12.14
C GLU A 85 -11.63 -24.35 12.34
N GLY A 86 -11.48 -23.49 11.34
CA GLY A 86 -11.76 -22.07 11.42
C GLY A 86 -13.24 -21.74 11.57
N ARG A 87 -14.15 -22.52 10.99
CA ARG A 87 -15.60 -22.28 10.96
C ARG A 87 -15.91 -20.83 10.59
N PHE A 88 -15.35 -20.38 9.47
CA PHE A 88 -15.44 -18.99 9.05
C PHE A 88 -16.81 -18.65 8.46
N ASP A 89 -17.33 -17.47 8.81
CA ASP A 89 -18.48 -16.86 8.18
C ASP A 89 -18.12 -16.28 6.80
N VAL A 90 -16.86 -15.87 6.63
CA VAL A 90 -16.32 -15.37 5.36
C VAL A 90 -14.85 -15.76 5.23
N LEU A 91 -14.45 -16.11 4.01
CA LEU A 91 -13.06 -16.34 3.62
C LEU A 91 -12.60 -15.20 2.71
N HIS A 92 -11.60 -14.47 3.14
CA HIS A 92 -10.98 -13.40 2.38
C HIS A 92 -9.64 -13.84 1.79
N ILE A 93 -9.56 -13.94 0.47
CA ILE A 93 -8.39 -14.44 -0.24
C ILE A 93 -7.68 -13.26 -0.92
N HIS A 94 -6.42 -13.01 -0.55
CA HIS A 94 -5.59 -12.03 -1.24
C HIS A 94 -4.89 -12.69 -2.42
N GLU A 95 -4.89 -12.01 -3.58
CA GLU A 95 -4.32 -12.49 -4.84
C GLU A 95 -4.78 -13.92 -5.18
N PRO A 96 -6.07 -14.16 -5.43
CA PRO A 96 -6.61 -15.51 -5.64
C PRO A 96 -5.99 -16.24 -6.83
N ASN A 97 -5.36 -15.50 -7.75
CA ASN A 97 -4.68 -16.04 -8.93
C ASN A 97 -3.23 -16.47 -8.65
N SER A 98 -2.72 -16.20 -7.46
CA SER A 98 -1.35 -16.57 -7.09
C SER A 98 -1.27 -18.08 -6.84
N PRO A 99 -0.38 -18.81 -7.55
CA PRO A 99 -0.26 -20.26 -7.45
C PRO A 99 0.42 -20.68 -6.12
N SER A 100 -0.25 -20.43 -5.01
CA SER A 100 0.18 -20.71 -3.65
C SER A 100 -1.05 -21.00 -2.79
N PHE A 101 -1.03 -20.68 -1.50
CA PHE A 101 -2.17 -20.85 -0.59
C PHE A 101 -3.47 -20.26 -1.12
N SER A 102 -3.41 -19.09 -1.78
CA SER A 102 -4.58 -18.38 -2.28
C SER A 102 -5.33 -19.18 -3.37
N MET A 103 -4.62 -19.71 -4.36
CA MET A 103 -5.25 -20.50 -5.42
C MET A 103 -5.79 -21.82 -4.87
N VAL A 104 -5.07 -22.48 -3.96
CA VAL A 104 -5.53 -23.72 -3.32
C VAL A 104 -6.75 -23.45 -2.45
N ALA A 105 -6.77 -22.36 -1.70
CA ALA A 105 -7.92 -21.96 -0.89
C ALA A 105 -9.16 -21.69 -1.78
N LEU A 106 -8.99 -20.95 -2.87
CA LEU A 106 -10.07 -20.70 -3.82
C LEU A 106 -10.59 -22.02 -4.45
N TRP A 107 -9.68 -22.94 -4.78
CA TRP A 107 -10.08 -24.23 -5.35
C TRP A 107 -10.87 -25.08 -4.36
N MET A 108 -10.43 -25.16 -3.10
CA MET A 108 -11.03 -26.04 -2.08
C MET A 108 -12.25 -25.42 -1.39
N ALA A 109 -12.27 -24.12 -1.16
CA ALA A 109 -13.32 -23.47 -0.38
C ALA A 109 -14.65 -23.38 -1.12
N THR A 110 -15.74 -23.47 -0.36
CA THR A 110 -17.11 -23.15 -0.78
C THR A 110 -17.75 -22.26 0.30
N GLY A 111 -18.74 -21.44 -0.07
CA GLY A 111 -19.41 -20.50 0.85
C GLY A 111 -19.13 -19.05 0.54
N PRO A 112 -19.23 -18.14 1.54
CA PRO A 112 -18.94 -16.72 1.37
C PRO A 112 -17.45 -16.48 1.15
N ILE A 113 -17.07 -16.10 -0.08
CA ILE A 113 -15.68 -15.82 -0.47
C ILE A 113 -15.57 -14.38 -0.96
N VAL A 114 -14.62 -13.64 -0.38
CA VAL A 114 -14.17 -12.31 -0.83
C VAL A 114 -12.74 -12.43 -1.35
N ALA A 115 -12.39 -11.64 -2.35
CA ALA A 115 -11.02 -11.58 -2.86
C ALA A 115 -10.53 -10.14 -2.97
N THR A 116 -9.25 -9.92 -2.61
CA THR A 116 -8.55 -8.65 -2.84
C THR A 116 -7.41 -8.83 -3.84
N TYR A 117 -7.36 -7.90 -4.81
CA TYR A 117 -6.38 -7.82 -5.88
C TYR A 117 -5.43 -6.63 -5.64
N HIS A 118 -4.14 -6.93 -5.49
CA HIS A 118 -3.08 -5.93 -5.24
C HIS A 118 -2.20 -5.67 -6.45
N ALA A 119 -2.06 -6.70 -7.32
CA ALA A 119 -1.15 -6.63 -8.44
C ALA A 119 -1.75 -5.87 -9.63
N SER A 120 -0.95 -4.98 -10.19
CA SER A 120 -1.13 -4.41 -11.51
C SER A 120 0.08 -4.82 -12.35
N SER A 121 -0.06 -5.80 -13.21
CA SER A 121 1.01 -6.16 -14.15
C SER A 121 0.54 -5.94 -15.60
N SER A 122 1.47 -5.63 -16.49
CA SER A 122 1.23 -5.72 -17.93
C SER A 122 0.84 -7.15 -18.29
N GLY A 123 -0.28 -7.35 -18.95
CA GLY A 123 -0.97 -8.60 -19.24
C GLY A 123 -0.13 -9.86 -19.31
N SER A 124 -0.60 -10.92 -18.66
CA SER A 124 0.07 -12.22 -18.65
C SER A 124 -0.55 -13.14 -19.71
N LEU A 125 0.24 -13.51 -20.74
CA LEU A 125 -0.17 -14.52 -21.72
C LEU A 125 -0.49 -15.86 -21.04
N VAL A 126 0.20 -16.18 -19.95
CA VAL A 126 -0.04 -17.41 -19.16
C VAL A 126 -1.42 -17.37 -18.53
N LEU A 127 -1.83 -16.28 -17.90
CA LEU A 127 -3.16 -16.14 -17.32
C LEU A 127 -4.26 -16.20 -18.38
N ARG A 128 -4.05 -15.58 -19.55
CA ARG A 128 -4.99 -15.69 -20.68
C ARG A 128 -5.17 -17.13 -21.15
N PHE A 129 -4.08 -17.89 -21.22
CA PHE A 129 -4.13 -19.29 -21.62
C PHE A 129 -4.89 -20.16 -20.58
N PHE A 130 -4.67 -19.92 -19.28
CA PHE A 130 -5.34 -20.66 -18.20
C PHE A 130 -6.72 -20.11 -17.81
N ARG A 131 -7.18 -19.01 -18.41
CA ARG A 131 -8.47 -18.37 -18.11
C ARG A 131 -9.67 -19.35 -18.12
N PRO A 132 -9.81 -20.28 -19.10
CA PRO A 132 -10.93 -21.22 -19.09
C PRO A 132 -10.97 -22.12 -17.86
N VAL A 133 -9.80 -22.47 -17.30
CA VAL A 133 -9.68 -23.30 -16.10
C VAL A 133 -9.88 -22.48 -14.82
N LEU A 134 -9.42 -21.23 -14.81
CA LEU A 134 -9.52 -20.33 -13.66
C LEU A 134 -10.94 -19.76 -13.49
N ARG A 135 -11.64 -19.53 -14.59
CA ARG A 135 -12.95 -18.86 -14.58
C ARG A 135 -13.97 -19.54 -13.64
N PRO A 136 -14.21 -20.85 -13.66
CA PRO A 136 -15.16 -21.50 -12.75
C PRO A 136 -14.76 -21.35 -11.27
N MET A 137 -13.47 -21.20 -10.99
CA MET A 137 -12.96 -20.95 -9.63
C MET A 137 -13.22 -19.51 -9.21
N LEU A 138 -12.97 -18.54 -10.11
CA LEU A 138 -13.19 -17.13 -9.86
C LEU A 138 -14.68 -16.78 -9.70
N GLU A 139 -15.58 -17.50 -10.37
CA GLU A 139 -17.03 -17.36 -10.23
C GLU A 139 -17.55 -17.71 -8.81
N LYS A 140 -16.74 -18.37 -7.98
CA LYS A 140 -17.06 -18.62 -6.56
C LYS A 140 -16.87 -17.37 -5.68
N ILE A 141 -16.13 -16.38 -6.15
CA ILE A 141 -15.88 -15.13 -5.43
C ILE A 141 -17.16 -14.28 -5.49
N ARG A 142 -17.74 -14.02 -4.32
CA ARG A 142 -18.98 -13.25 -4.19
C ARG A 142 -18.74 -11.76 -4.03
N GLY A 143 -17.58 -11.36 -3.50
CA GLY A 143 -17.16 -9.97 -3.36
C GLY A 143 -15.72 -9.80 -3.84
N GLY A 144 -15.50 -8.83 -4.73
CA GLY A 144 -14.17 -8.46 -5.22
C GLY A 144 -13.76 -7.08 -4.72
N ILE A 145 -12.50 -6.94 -4.31
CA ILE A 145 -11.87 -5.69 -3.88
C ILE A 145 -10.61 -5.49 -4.72
N ALA A 146 -10.40 -4.29 -5.24
CA ALA A 146 -9.16 -3.89 -5.87
C ALA A 146 -8.56 -2.70 -5.10
N VAL A 147 -7.26 -2.74 -4.81
CA VAL A 147 -6.60 -1.70 -4.00
C VAL A 147 -6.23 -0.45 -4.79
N SER A 148 -6.33 -0.50 -6.11
CA SER A 148 -6.09 0.63 -6.99
C SER A 148 -6.88 0.48 -8.29
N GLU A 149 -7.11 1.59 -9.01
CA GLU A 149 -7.75 1.54 -10.32
C GLU A 149 -6.91 0.74 -11.35
N MET A 150 -5.60 0.77 -11.23
CA MET A 150 -4.70 -0.09 -12.03
C MET A 150 -4.95 -1.57 -11.76
N ALA A 151 -5.05 -1.98 -10.50
CA ALA A 151 -5.35 -3.36 -10.13
C ALA A 151 -6.77 -3.77 -10.59
N ARG A 152 -7.75 -2.86 -10.46
CA ARG A 152 -9.12 -3.08 -10.90
C ARG A 152 -9.20 -3.29 -12.41
N ARG A 153 -8.64 -2.40 -13.21
CA ARG A 153 -8.60 -2.53 -14.68
C ARG A 153 -7.90 -3.82 -15.11
N TRP A 154 -6.74 -4.12 -14.52
CA TRP A 154 -6.02 -5.35 -14.82
C TRP A 154 -6.88 -6.59 -14.55
N GLN A 155 -7.55 -6.65 -13.39
CA GLN A 155 -8.43 -7.77 -13.03
C GLN A 155 -9.61 -7.91 -14.02
N VAL A 156 -10.30 -6.82 -14.31
CA VAL A 156 -11.45 -6.80 -15.23
C VAL A 156 -11.05 -7.27 -16.63
N GLU A 157 -9.94 -6.75 -17.15
CA GLU A 157 -9.44 -7.09 -18.49
C GLU A 157 -8.95 -8.54 -18.62
N GLN A 158 -8.23 -9.03 -17.61
CA GLN A 158 -7.60 -10.36 -17.69
C GLN A 158 -8.56 -11.48 -17.30
N LEU A 159 -9.36 -11.29 -16.27
CA LEU A 159 -10.12 -12.36 -15.64
C LEU A 159 -11.62 -12.07 -15.53
N GLY A 160 -12.02 -10.83 -15.68
CA GLY A 160 -13.42 -10.40 -15.52
C GLY A 160 -13.77 -10.06 -14.07
N GLY A 161 -15.06 -9.86 -13.82
CA GLY A 161 -15.59 -9.40 -12.54
C GLY A 161 -15.70 -7.86 -12.47
N ASP A 162 -16.19 -7.35 -11.35
CA ASP A 162 -16.32 -5.93 -11.07
C ASP A 162 -15.95 -5.67 -9.60
N PRO A 163 -14.65 -5.70 -9.26
CA PRO A 163 -14.20 -5.46 -7.90
C PRO A 163 -14.43 -3.99 -7.51
N VAL A 164 -14.89 -3.78 -6.25
CA VAL A 164 -14.98 -2.44 -5.69
C VAL A 164 -13.59 -1.90 -5.35
N LEU A 165 -13.43 -0.59 -5.48
CA LEU A 165 -12.17 0.06 -5.17
C LEU A 165 -12.10 0.35 -3.67
N ILE A 166 -11.23 -0.36 -2.95
CA ILE A 166 -10.91 -0.10 -1.55
C ILE A 166 -9.38 -0.05 -1.43
N PRO A 167 -8.79 1.11 -1.14
CA PRO A 167 -7.35 1.28 -1.15
C PRO A 167 -6.67 0.56 0.02
N ASN A 168 -5.35 0.48 -0.03
CA ASN A 168 -4.57 0.04 1.13
C ASN A 168 -4.76 1.00 2.31
N GLY A 169 -4.90 0.44 3.51
CA GLY A 169 -4.95 1.22 4.73
C GLY A 169 -3.58 1.76 5.14
N VAL A 170 -3.60 2.89 5.81
CA VAL A 170 -2.42 3.53 6.42
C VAL A 170 -2.78 3.92 7.84
N ASP A 171 -1.87 3.71 8.79
CA ASP A 171 -2.05 4.25 10.14
C ASP A 171 -1.75 5.75 10.13
N THR A 172 -2.78 6.53 9.85
CA THR A 172 -2.65 7.99 9.77
C THR A 172 -2.57 8.65 11.14
N SER A 173 -2.97 7.97 12.19
CA SER A 173 -3.02 8.52 13.56
C SER A 173 -1.62 8.84 14.10
N VAL A 174 -0.65 7.97 13.84
CA VAL A 174 0.75 8.15 14.24
C VAL A 174 1.34 9.42 13.62
N TYR A 175 1.10 9.63 12.34
CA TYR A 175 1.60 10.80 11.61
C TYR A 175 0.86 12.08 12.00
N ALA A 176 -0.45 12.01 12.18
CA ALA A 176 -1.24 13.14 12.65
C ALA A 176 -0.84 13.59 14.06
N ALA A 177 -0.52 12.64 14.95
CA ALA A 177 -0.03 12.93 16.29
C ALA A 177 1.37 13.57 16.30
N ALA A 178 2.21 13.26 15.31
CA ALA A 178 3.55 13.84 15.17
C ALA A 178 3.55 15.25 14.53
N ARG A 179 2.41 15.71 14.01
CA ARG A 179 2.30 17.01 13.34
C ARG A 179 2.65 18.15 14.28
N VAL A 180 3.63 18.96 13.88
CA VAL A 180 3.99 20.20 14.57
C VAL A 180 3.03 21.31 14.10
N PRO A 181 2.39 22.05 15.02
CA PRO A 181 1.54 23.18 14.66
C PRO A 181 2.30 24.23 13.85
N GLU A 182 1.66 24.79 12.85
CA GLU A 182 2.29 25.79 11.96
C GLU A 182 2.84 27.01 12.71
N ALA A 183 2.22 27.39 13.82
CA ALA A 183 2.69 28.51 14.66
C ALA A 183 4.02 28.21 15.39
N GLU A 184 4.37 26.93 15.53
CA GLU A 184 5.60 26.48 16.18
C GLU A 184 6.75 26.24 15.19
N LYS A 185 6.44 26.20 13.88
CA LYS A 185 7.45 26.03 12.83
C LYS A 185 8.21 27.33 12.65
N THR A 186 9.53 27.24 12.71
CA THR A 186 10.43 28.42 12.61
C THR A 186 11.56 28.16 11.62
N GLY A 187 12.00 29.20 10.95
CA GLY A 187 13.12 29.16 10.00
C GLY A 187 12.66 28.95 8.55
N PRO A 188 13.59 28.55 7.68
CA PRO A 188 13.30 28.32 6.27
C PRO A 188 12.34 27.14 6.07
N VAL A 189 11.62 27.14 4.94
CA VAL A 189 10.74 26.02 4.54
C VAL A 189 11.53 24.71 4.51
N GLU A 190 11.04 23.68 5.22
CA GLU A 190 11.68 22.36 5.25
C GLU A 190 11.05 21.45 4.21
N ILE A 191 11.90 20.96 3.30
CA ILE A 191 11.55 19.99 2.25
C ILE A 191 12.10 18.63 2.63
N VAL A 192 11.26 17.60 2.53
CA VAL A 192 11.63 16.23 2.88
C VAL A 192 11.46 15.29 1.69
N PHE A 193 12.42 14.38 1.54
CA PHE A 193 12.38 13.25 0.61
C PHE A 193 12.57 11.95 1.37
N LEU A 194 11.89 10.90 0.93
CA LEU A 194 12.09 9.53 1.42
C LEU A 194 12.25 8.56 0.25
N GLY A 195 13.39 7.85 0.20
CA GLY A 195 13.62 6.82 -0.80
C GLY A 195 14.99 6.17 -0.67
N ARG A 196 15.14 5.00 -1.29
CA ARG A 196 16.46 4.36 -1.39
C ARG A 196 17.36 5.21 -2.29
N LEU A 197 18.51 5.64 -1.76
CA LEU A 197 19.38 6.63 -2.42
C LEU A 197 20.03 6.09 -3.70
N ASP A 198 20.28 4.76 -3.75
CA ASP A 198 20.89 4.08 -4.89
C ASP A 198 19.86 3.61 -5.94
N GLU A 199 18.59 3.87 -5.72
CA GLU A 199 17.50 3.47 -6.62
C GLU A 199 17.05 4.66 -7.47
N SER A 200 17.56 4.72 -8.70
CA SER A 200 17.35 5.87 -9.62
C SER A 200 15.87 6.21 -9.84
N ARG A 201 14.98 5.20 -9.86
CA ARG A 201 13.54 5.43 -10.02
C ARG A 201 12.90 6.20 -8.86
N LYS A 202 13.55 6.32 -7.69
CA LYS A 202 13.06 7.15 -6.58
C LYS A 202 13.26 8.65 -6.83
N GLY A 203 14.10 9.02 -7.81
CA GLY A 203 14.18 10.38 -8.35
C GLY A 203 14.94 11.38 -7.49
N LEU A 204 15.79 10.93 -6.54
CA LEU A 204 16.60 11.85 -5.74
C LEU A 204 17.39 12.86 -6.59
N ASP A 205 17.96 12.41 -7.71
CA ASP A 205 18.73 13.28 -8.63
C ASP A 205 17.85 14.38 -9.26
N ILE A 206 16.55 14.11 -9.47
CA ILE A 206 15.61 15.10 -9.98
C ILE A 206 15.40 16.20 -8.94
N LEU A 207 15.18 15.81 -7.67
CA LEU A 207 15.07 16.76 -6.56
C LEU A 207 16.33 17.60 -6.44
N LEU A 208 17.51 16.98 -6.41
CA LEU A 208 18.77 17.70 -6.25
C LEU A 208 19.03 18.71 -7.38
N ARG A 209 18.69 18.36 -8.63
CA ARG A 209 18.75 19.33 -9.75
C ARG A 209 17.69 20.42 -9.62
N ALA A 210 16.49 20.11 -9.16
CA ALA A 210 15.45 21.12 -8.93
C ALA A 210 15.89 22.14 -7.87
N LEU A 211 16.54 21.71 -6.80
CA LEU A 211 17.05 22.59 -5.75
C LEU A 211 18.09 23.59 -6.27
N THR A 212 18.90 23.24 -7.28
CA THR A 212 19.86 24.19 -7.89
C THR A 212 19.19 25.32 -8.68
N ARG A 213 17.90 25.19 -8.97
CA ARG A 213 17.09 26.20 -9.69
C ARG A 213 16.29 27.11 -8.76
N ILE A 214 16.28 26.80 -7.46
CA ILE A 214 15.52 27.54 -6.45
C ILE A 214 16.45 28.54 -5.77
N ASP A 215 16.18 29.82 -5.98
CA ASP A 215 16.89 30.92 -5.32
C ASP A 215 16.15 31.36 -4.05
N ARG A 216 15.99 30.43 -3.14
CA ARG A 216 15.35 30.61 -1.83
C ARG A 216 16.09 29.78 -0.79
N GLU A 217 16.15 30.30 0.43
CA GLU A 217 16.66 29.52 1.55
C GLU A 217 15.66 28.43 1.93
N VAL A 218 16.10 27.18 1.90
CA VAL A 218 15.32 26.02 2.28
C VAL A 218 16.17 25.06 3.10
N ARG A 219 15.54 24.30 3.97
CA ARG A 219 16.14 23.15 4.63
C ARG A 219 15.69 21.88 3.92
N VAL A 220 16.61 20.97 3.63
CA VAL A 220 16.28 19.73 2.92
C VAL A 220 16.74 18.53 3.75
N THR A 221 15.81 17.65 4.08
CA THR A 221 16.10 16.39 4.80
C THR A 221 15.81 15.21 3.88
N VAL A 222 16.81 14.34 3.69
CA VAL A 222 16.75 13.16 2.84
C VAL A 222 16.82 11.91 3.72
N MET A 223 15.72 11.16 3.77
CA MET A 223 15.60 9.88 4.48
C MET A 223 15.77 8.71 3.52
N GLY A 224 16.45 7.68 3.95
CA GLY A 224 16.55 6.40 3.23
C GLY A 224 17.94 5.79 3.26
N GLY A 225 17.97 4.48 3.06
CA GLY A 225 19.22 3.73 2.97
C GLY A 225 19.90 3.89 1.61
N GLY A 226 21.21 3.69 1.60
CA GLY A 226 22.07 3.82 0.44
C GLY A 226 23.31 4.67 0.76
N ARG A 227 24.07 5.03 -0.26
CA ARG A 227 25.28 5.84 -0.09
C ARG A 227 24.91 7.31 0.08
N PRO A 228 25.14 7.93 1.27
CA PRO A 228 24.87 9.34 1.46
C PRO A 228 25.80 10.19 0.57
N ARG A 229 25.31 11.40 0.20
CA ARG A 229 26.08 12.39 -0.56
C ARG A 229 26.39 13.58 0.33
N GLN A 230 27.44 14.30 0.03
CA GLN A 230 27.76 15.56 0.69
C GLN A 230 27.32 16.72 -0.22
N ILE A 231 26.20 17.34 0.11
CA ILE A 231 25.61 18.44 -0.65
C ILE A 231 25.25 19.54 0.34
N ALA A 232 25.73 20.74 0.08
CA ALA A 232 25.44 21.88 0.94
C ALA A 232 23.93 22.15 1.04
N GLY A 233 23.42 22.34 2.26
CA GLY A 233 21.99 22.58 2.50
C GLY A 233 21.11 21.32 2.46
N VAL A 234 21.68 20.12 2.31
CA VAL A 234 20.95 18.84 2.31
C VAL A 234 21.49 17.94 3.44
N ASP A 235 20.60 17.54 4.33
CA ASP A 235 20.89 16.63 5.44
C ASP A 235 20.45 15.20 5.07
N PHE A 236 21.41 14.26 4.99
CA PHE A 236 21.18 12.85 4.71
C PHE A 236 21.15 12.07 6.03
N VAL A 237 19.97 11.80 6.55
CA VAL A 237 19.79 11.15 7.86
C VAL A 237 19.84 9.61 7.81
N GLY A 238 19.95 9.03 6.62
CA GLY A 238 20.02 7.56 6.46
C GLY A 238 18.68 6.87 6.68
N ARG A 239 18.74 5.60 7.08
CA ARG A 239 17.52 4.85 7.46
C ARG A 239 17.03 5.35 8.81
N VAL A 240 15.74 5.58 8.89
CA VAL A 240 15.06 6.04 10.09
C VAL A 240 14.05 4.98 10.57
N SER A 241 13.74 4.99 11.86
CA SER A 241 12.61 4.23 12.41
C SER A 241 11.27 4.84 11.94
N ASP A 242 10.16 4.12 12.12
CA ASP A 242 8.83 4.67 11.81
C ASP A 242 8.49 5.87 12.70
N GLU A 243 8.94 5.86 13.96
CA GLU A 243 8.80 6.98 14.89
C GLU A 243 9.58 8.21 14.43
N ASP A 244 10.86 8.03 14.06
CA ASP A 244 11.69 9.12 13.54
C ASP A 244 11.14 9.65 12.21
N LYS A 245 10.64 8.75 11.33
CA LYS A 245 9.97 9.14 10.08
C LYS A 245 8.78 10.04 10.36
N ALA A 246 7.91 9.65 11.30
CA ALA A 246 6.75 10.44 11.67
C ALA A 246 7.17 11.81 12.23
N ALA A 247 8.17 11.85 13.10
CA ALA A 247 8.69 13.12 13.66
C ALA A 247 9.29 14.04 12.59
N ILE A 248 10.05 13.48 11.62
CA ILE A 248 10.62 14.26 10.51
C ILE A 248 9.51 14.81 9.60
N LEU A 249 8.54 13.97 9.21
CA LEU A 249 7.42 14.43 8.41
C LEU A 249 6.57 15.47 9.16
N GLY A 250 6.35 15.29 10.47
CA GLY A 250 5.53 16.19 11.29
C GLY A 250 6.05 17.61 11.38
N ARG A 251 7.39 17.81 11.33
CA ARG A 251 8.00 19.15 11.33
C ARG A 251 8.17 19.74 9.93
N ALA A 252 8.17 18.90 8.90
CA ALA A 252 8.39 19.34 7.52
C ALA A 252 7.21 20.15 6.98
N ASP A 253 7.48 21.00 5.99
CA ASP A 253 6.49 21.81 5.29
C ASP A 253 6.06 21.16 3.98
N ILE A 254 7.00 20.60 3.24
CA ILE A 254 6.78 20.01 1.91
C ILE A 254 7.40 18.61 1.86
N TYR A 255 6.63 17.65 1.42
CA TYR A 255 7.12 16.32 1.04
C TYR A 255 7.21 16.19 -0.48
N VAL A 256 8.34 15.72 -0.99
CA VAL A 256 8.58 15.54 -2.42
C VAL A 256 8.73 14.07 -2.78
N ALA A 257 7.92 13.61 -3.74
CA ALA A 257 7.97 12.26 -4.31
C ALA A 257 8.31 12.31 -5.82
N PRO A 258 9.59 12.43 -6.21
CA PRO A 258 10.00 12.64 -7.59
C PRO A 258 10.21 11.32 -8.33
N ASN A 259 9.47 10.28 -7.99
CA ASN A 259 9.60 8.95 -8.54
C ASN A 259 9.35 8.94 -10.06
N THR A 260 10.07 8.10 -10.79
CA THR A 260 9.95 8.01 -12.25
C THR A 260 9.14 6.79 -12.72
N GLY A 261 8.69 5.95 -11.80
CA GLY A 261 7.87 4.78 -12.09
C GLY A 261 7.95 3.70 -11.03
N GLY A 262 7.24 2.59 -11.26
CA GLY A 262 7.25 1.43 -10.37
C GLY A 262 6.54 1.62 -9.03
N GLU A 263 5.65 2.61 -8.94
CA GLU A 263 4.82 2.84 -7.77
C GLU A 263 3.38 2.36 -8.04
N SER A 264 2.87 1.55 -7.13
CA SER A 264 1.52 0.99 -7.25
C SER A 264 0.48 1.74 -6.42
N PHE A 265 0.91 2.48 -5.40
CA PHE A 265 0.01 3.21 -4.51
C PHE A 265 0.59 4.57 -4.09
N GLY A 266 1.65 4.61 -3.30
CA GLY A 266 2.21 5.84 -2.74
C GLY A 266 1.86 6.04 -1.26
N ILE A 267 2.07 5.00 -0.44
CA ILE A 267 1.81 5.03 1.01
C ILE A 267 2.43 6.28 1.66
N VAL A 268 3.66 6.62 1.29
CA VAL A 268 4.39 7.75 1.91
C VAL A 268 3.72 9.09 1.61
N LEU A 269 3.01 9.24 0.48
CA LEU A 269 2.23 10.46 0.22
C LEU A 269 1.12 10.61 1.27
N VAL A 270 0.42 9.53 1.59
CA VAL A 270 -0.64 9.52 2.61
C VAL A 270 -0.07 9.81 3.99
N GLU A 271 1.05 9.19 4.34
CA GLU A 271 1.77 9.45 5.60
C GLU A 271 2.17 10.93 5.72
N ALA A 272 2.74 11.50 4.66
CA ALA A 272 3.13 12.91 4.62
C ALA A 272 1.92 13.87 4.72
N MET A 273 0.82 13.56 4.03
CA MET A 273 -0.44 14.30 4.13
C MET A 273 -0.98 14.28 5.56
N ALA A 274 -0.98 13.10 6.22
CA ALA A 274 -1.42 12.96 7.60
C ALA A 274 -0.53 13.74 8.58
N ALA A 275 0.79 13.75 8.33
CA ALA A 275 1.76 14.51 9.12
C ALA A 275 1.69 16.04 8.91
N GLY A 276 0.92 16.52 7.94
CA GLY A 276 0.74 17.93 7.67
C GLY A 276 1.77 18.53 6.69
N CYS A 277 2.34 17.71 5.80
CA CYS A 277 3.15 18.20 4.68
C CYS A 277 2.26 18.58 3.49
N ALA A 278 2.61 19.65 2.79
CA ALA A 278 2.17 19.86 1.42
C ALA A 278 2.89 18.85 0.51
N VAL A 279 2.16 18.08 -0.27
CA VAL A 279 2.74 17.02 -1.12
C VAL A 279 2.97 17.53 -2.53
N VAL A 280 4.20 17.34 -3.05
CA VAL A 280 4.57 17.54 -4.45
C VAL A 280 5.07 16.22 -5.02
N ALA A 281 4.39 15.69 -6.03
CA ALA A 281 4.68 14.37 -6.57
C ALA A 281 4.75 14.38 -8.09
N SER A 282 5.47 13.40 -8.67
CA SER A 282 5.44 13.17 -10.11
C SER A 282 4.01 12.81 -10.56
N ASP A 283 3.69 13.08 -11.83
CA ASP A 283 2.40 12.79 -12.46
C ASP A 283 2.19 11.30 -12.79
N LEU A 284 2.69 10.41 -11.94
CA LEU A 284 2.41 8.99 -12.01
C LEU A 284 0.94 8.72 -11.68
N GLU A 285 0.32 7.77 -12.37
CA GLU A 285 -1.10 7.43 -12.19
C GLU A 285 -1.44 7.14 -10.71
N ALA A 286 -0.59 6.37 -10.01
CA ALA A 286 -0.78 6.06 -8.61
C ALA A 286 -0.74 7.32 -7.71
N PHE A 287 0.16 8.24 -7.99
CA PHE A 287 0.29 9.49 -7.25
C PHE A 287 -0.84 10.48 -7.57
N ALA A 288 -1.24 10.56 -8.83
CA ALA A 288 -2.39 11.34 -9.24
C ALA A 288 -3.68 10.89 -8.53
N ALA A 289 -3.86 9.58 -8.37
CA ALA A 289 -4.99 9.00 -7.64
C ALA A 289 -4.95 9.36 -6.15
N VAL A 290 -3.79 9.24 -5.48
CA VAL A 290 -3.64 9.61 -4.06
C VAL A 290 -3.85 11.11 -3.87
N CYS A 291 -3.24 11.95 -4.72
CA CYS A 291 -3.38 13.40 -4.68
C CYS A 291 -4.75 13.92 -5.09
N ASP A 292 -5.66 13.06 -5.57
CA ASP A 292 -6.97 13.44 -6.10
C ASP A 292 -6.87 14.57 -7.15
N ALA A 293 -5.90 14.38 -8.07
CA ALA A 293 -5.46 15.44 -8.97
C ALA A 293 -6.54 15.96 -9.95
N GLY A 294 -7.63 15.20 -10.11
CA GLY A 294 -8.79 15.58 -10.94
C GLY A 294 -9.88 16.34 -10.20
N SER A 295 -9.75 16.53 -8.89
CA SER A 295 -10.75 17.24 -8.08
C SER A 295 -10.56 18.77 -8.14
N GLU A 296 -11.58 19.51 -7.71
CA GLU A 296 -11.51 20.98 -7.57
C GLU A 296 -10.51 21.41 -6.48
N GLU A 297 -10.33 20.57 -5.46
CA GLU A 297 -9.38 20.78 -4.35
C GLU A 297 -8.39 19.61 -4.27
N PRO A 298 -7.37 19.55 -5.14
CA PRO A 298 -6.40 18.46 -5.10
C PRO A 298 -5.62 18.45 -3.78
N ALA A 299 -5.32 17.24 -3.31
CA ALA A 299 -4.59 17.02 -2.06
C ALA A 299 -3.06 17.04 -2.21
N GLY A 300 -2.56 17.22 -3.42
CA GLY A 300 -1.14 17.35 -3.75
C GLY A 300 -0.96 18.02 -5.09
N LEU A 301 0.21 18.65 -5.30
CA LEU A 301 0.60 19.19 -6.59
C LEU A 301 1.36 18.13 -7.38
N LEU A 302 1.04 18.02 -8.67
CA LEU A 302 1.77 17.15 -9.58
C LEU A 302 2.73 17.96 -10.44
N PHE A 303 3.88 17.37 -10.73
CA PHE A 303 4.81 17.87 -11.73
C PHE A 303 5.11 16.79 -12.75
N ARG A 304 5.52 17.19 -13.94
CA ARG A 304 5.86 16.26 -15.02
C ARG A 304 7.03 15.35 -14.64
N THR A 305 6.79 14.05 -14.67
CA THR A 305 7.78 13.02 -14.32
C THR A 305 9.11 13.25 -15.05
N GLY A 306 10.20 13.27 -14.26
CA GLY A 306 11.54 13.48 -14.77
C GLY A 306 11.96 14.95 -14.97
N SER A 307 11.04 15.91 -14.85
CA SER A 307 11.33 17.33 -15.08
C SER A 307 11.73 18.03 -13.77
N ASP A 308 13.04 18.26 -13.60
CA ASP A 308 13.57 19.07 -12.50
C ASP A 308 13.14 20.55 -12.57
N ALA A 309 12.93 21.07 -13.78
CA ALA A 309 12.45 22.44 -13.95
C ALA A 309 10.99 22.62 -13.52
N ASP A 310 10.12 21.67 -13.83
CA ASP A 310 8.72 21.70 -13.41
C ASP A 310 8.62 21.50 -11.89
N LEU A 311 9.38 20.54 -11.34
CA LEU A 311 9.48 20.36 -9.87
C LEU A 311 9.94 21.64 -9.17
N ALA A 312 10.97 22.32 -9.70
CA ALA A 312 11.45 23.58 -9.12
C ALA A 312 10.37 24.67 -9.14
N ALA A 313 9.58 24.77 -10.21
CA ALA A 313 8.47 25.71 -10.31
C ALA A 313 7.38 25.45 -9.25
N GLN A 314 6.96 24.16 -9.08
CA GLN A 314 5.98 23.79 -8.06
C GLN A 314 6.50 24.07 -6.64
N LEU A 315 7.76 23.74 -6.36
CA LEU A 315 8.37 24.02 -5.06
C LEU A 315 8.46 25.51 -4.78
N THR A 316 8.91 26.33 -5.75
CA THR A 316 9.00 27.79 -5.60
C THR A 316 7.63 28.39 -5.29
N CYS A 317 6.58 27.94 -5.98
CA CYS A 317 5.21 28.38 -5.70
C CYS A 317 4.83 28.13 -4.23
N LEU A 318 5.07 26.92 -3.71
CA LEU A 318 4.73 26.59 -2.31
C LEU A 318 5.68 27.24 -1.29
N ILE A 319 6.91 27.53 -1.64
CA ILE A 319 7.86 28.26 -0.76
C ILE A 319 7.41 29.71 -0.60
N ASP A 320 7.06 30.37 -1.70
CA ASP A 320 6.70 31.79 -1.74
C ASP A 320 5.26 32.06 -1.27
N ASP A 321 4.32 31.13 -1.49
CA ASP A 321 2.91 31.28 -1.10
C ASP A 321 2.56 30.33 0.07
N ARG A 322 2.67 30.88 1.28
CA ARG A 322 2.32 30.15 2.51
C ARG A 322 0.83 29.75 2.55
N GLU A 323 -0.05 30.60 2.04
CA GLU A 323 -1.49 30.30 2.07
C GLU A 323 -1.83 29.15 1.12
N ALA A 324 -1.25 29.13 -0.08
CA ALA A 324 -1.39 28.00 -1.01
C ALA A 324 -0.86 26.72 -0.38
N ARG A 325 0.29 26.77 0.30
CA ARG A 325 0.86 25.62 1.01
C ARG A 325 -0.09 25.11 2.10
N LEU A 326 -0.67 25.98 2.92
CA LEU A 326 -1.60 25.59 3.98
C LEU A 326 -2.93 25.04 3.44
N ARG A 327 -3.48 25.60 2.36
CA ARG A 327 -4.64 25.01 1.69
C ARG A 327 -4.38 23.57 1.23
N LEU A 328 -3.19 23.33 0.68
CA LEU A 328 -2.79 21.99 0.23
C LEU A 328 -2.62 21.03 1.42
N VAL A 329 -2.05 21.48 2.53
CA VAL A 329 -1.95 20.72 3.79
C VAL A 329 -3.33 20.32 4.31
N ASP A 330 -4.31 21.22 4.30
CA ASP A 330 -5.65 20.94 4.78
C ASP A 330 -6.40 19.96 3.85
N ALA A 331 -6.26 20.12 2.54
CA ALA A 331 -6.79 19.17 1.56
C ALA A 331 -6.14 17.78 1.72
N GLY A 332 -4.82 17.74 1.88
CA GLY A 332 -4.06 16.52 2.16
C GLY A 332 -4.52 15.81 3.42
N ALA A 333 -4.71 16.55 4.51
CA ALA A 333 -5.19 15.98 5.78
C ALA A 333 -6.60 15.38 5.65
N ARG A 334 -7.50 16.01 4.91
CA ARG A 334 -8.82 15.44 4.60
C ARG A 334 -8.69 14.17 3.76
N ARG A 335 -7.84 14.19 2.74
CA ARG A 335 -7.60 13.05 1.85
C ARG A 335 -6.99 11.87 2.59
N ALA A 336 -6.01 12.08 3.47
CA ALA A 336 -5.36 11.03 4.25
C ALA A 336 -6.36 10.22 5.09
N ARG A 337 -7.40 10.85 5.63
CA ARG A 337 -8.45 10.16 6.42
C ARG A 337 -9.20 9.09 5.63
N THR A 338 -9.30 9.22 4.31
CA THR A 338 -9.96 8.20 3.48
C THR A 338 -9.12 6.92 3.36
N TYR A 339 -7.84 7.00 3.64
CA TYR A 339 -6.89 5.89 3.65
C TYR A 339 -6.62 5.35 5.06
N ASP A 340 -7.21 5.96 6.10
CA ASP A 340 -7.06 5.47 7.46
C ASP A 340 -7.64 4.06 7.61
N TRP A 341 -6.96 3.22 8.40
CA TRP A 341 -7.40 1.85 8.61
C TRP A 341 -8.82 1.73 9.12
N THR A 342 -9.31 2.69 9.92
CA THR A 342 -10.69 2.73 10.40
C THR A 342 -11.69 2.87 9.25
N SER A 343 -11.37 3.69 8.26
CA SER A 343 -12.19 3.88 7.06
C SER A 343 -12.11 2.67 6.14
N VAL A 344 -10.90 2.20 5.85
CA VAL A 344 -10.65 1.05 4.98
C VAL A 344 -11.29 -0.23 5.53
N ALA A 345 -11.12 -0.51 6.82
CA ALA A 345 -11.73 -1.68 7.45
C ALA A 345 -13.26 -1.64 7.43
N ARG A 346 -13.88 -0.47 7.60
CA ARG A 346 -15.33 -0.30 7.48
C ARG A 346 -15.82 -0.65 6.07
N ASP A 347 -15.10 -0.19 5.04
CA ASP A 347 -15.46 -0.48 3.65
C ASP A 347 -15.29 -1.98 3.34
N VAL A 348 -14.23 -2.62 3.85
CA VAL A 348 -14.03 -4.08 3.74
C VAL A 348 -15.16 -4.83 4.46
N LEU A 349 -15.56 -4.41 5.68
CA LEU A 349 -16.67 -5.02 6.41
C LEU A 349 -18.00 -4.87 5.65
N THR A 350 -18.23 -3.75 4.98
CA THR A 350 -19.40 -3.58 4.12
C THR A 350 -19.43 -4.62 3.00
N VAL A 351 -18.28 -4.93 2.38
CA VAL A 351 -18.21 -6.03 1.40
C VAL A 351 -18.51 -7.38 2.06
N TYR A 352 -18.01 -7.65 3.26
CA TYR A 352 -18.33 -8.90 3.96
C TYR A 352 -19.83 -9.04 4.22
N GLU A 353 -20.48 -7.97 4.66
CA GLU A 353 -21.93 -7.94 4.91
C GLU A 353 -22.76 -8.28 3.67
N THR A 354 -22.28 -7.90 2.48
CA THR A 354 -22.98 -8.23 1.22
C THR A 354 -22.89 -9.70 0.82
N VAL A 355 -21.89 -10.44 1.32
CA VAL A 355 -21.61 -11.82 0.90
C VAL A 355 -21.97 -12.88 1.95
N VAL A 356 -22.02 -12.48 3.23
CA VAL A 356 -22.39 -13.38 4.34
C VAL A 356 -23.88 -13.65 4.29
N ASP A 357 -24.25 -14.93 4.16
CA ASP A 357 -25.63 -15.38 4.01
C ASP A 357 -26.08 -16.37 5.12
N GLY A 358 -25.30 -16.44 6.20
CA GLY A 358 -25.51 -17.38 7.32
C GLY A 358 -24.95 -18.79 7.06
N SER A 359 -24.44 -19.08 5.86
CA SER A 359 -23.65 -20.28 5.61
C SER A 359 -22.22 -20.12 6.10
N MET A 360 -21.60 -21.23 6.48
CA MET A 360 -20.17 -21.25 6.82
C MET A 360 -19.33 -21.64 5.62
N VAL A 361 -18.11 -21.12 5.58
CA VAL A 361 -17.09 -21.58 4.65
C VAL A 361 -16.74 -23.03 4.97
N SER A 362 -16.68 -23.87 3.93
CA SER A 362 -16.31 -25.28 4.05
C SER A 362 -15.29 -25.69 3.01
N ALA A 363 -14.53 -26.75 3.28
CA ALA A 363 -13.64 -27.39 2.32
C ALA A 363 -14.39 -28.48 1.54
N ARG A 364 -14.16 -28.54 0.24
CA ARG A 364 -14.55 -29.70 -0.61
C ARG A 364 -13.60 -30.85 -0.46
#